data_cb2a206d953ee4316e72456fe7973e2d
#
_entry.id   cb2a206d953ee4316e72456fe7973e2d
#
_cell.length_a   1.000
_cell.length_b   1.000
_cell.length_c   1.000
_cell.angle_alpha   90.00
_cell.angle_beta   90.00
_cell.angle_gamma   90.00
#
_symmetry.space_group_name_H-M   'P 1'
#
loop_
_entity.id
_entity.type
_entity.pdbx_description
1 polymer ?
#
loop_
_entity_poly.entity_id
_entity_poly.type
_entity_poly.pdbx_seq_one_letter_code
_entity_poly.pdbx_strand_id
1 'polypeptide(L)'
;MMKTKNMHITSSLWLLRVVLLATTLSLAMPDAAIAQEKKPRRKFKAWLMCADSLRLELRRSADRGQMLQWTDSVIMAEINKSKMSEKRKQRYMRRHIKIQKRLARYDRQLFRGDSLLAANYHKVKYDTAYIGRPDARWTIKYRGNLSGADMRTTSVTDGVQNRSRVTADCRGTLSMAVAYRGLGLGVAVNPAKFAGKCKDFEYNLNSYSNRYGFDVVFLSSKTYHGYKAADVERIDIHKGQISQNALNLNFYYAFNYRRFSFPAAFSQSYIQKRSAGSWMIGASFDGSKTELSVMTIRLNEFAVGAGYAYNLVAFSHWLFHLSALPSVTVYSHDYTKTKTTADEDNAPSATSTMRHDMKYHFPSAIITGRAAAVYSWRNKFAGATAVYNYSVAGDEDHLKVRRNKWRVRMFFGFRF
;
A
#
# COMPACT_ATOMS: atom_id res chain seq x y z
N MET A 1 13.27 -37.19 18.13
CA MET A 1 12.16 -36.20 17.93
C MET A 1 12.67 -34.82 17.46
N MET A 2 13.69 -34.76 16.60
CA MET A 2 14.36 -33.50 16.19
C MET A 2 14.41 -33.24 14.66
N LYS A 3 13.80 -34.09 13.85
CA LYS A 3 13.86 -34.01 12.36
C LYS A 3 12.76 -33.17 11.65
N THR A 4 11.68 -32.82 12.34
CA THR A 4 10.56 -32.12 11.68
C THR A 4 10.67 -30.59 11.66
N LYS A 5 11.57 -29.97 12.44
CA LYS A 5 11.70 -28.51 12.56
C LYS A 5 12.35 -27.83 11.34
N ASN A 6 13.23 -28.52 10.62
CA ASN A 6 13.98 -27.92 9.49
C ASN A 6 13.23 -27.89 8.16
N MET A 7 12.26 -28.79 7.97
CA MET A 7 11.51 -28.90 6.71
C MET A 7 10.54 -27.72 6.47
N HIS A 8 10.02 -27.10 7.56
CA HIS A 8 9.11 -25.97 7.43
C HIS A 8 9.80 -24.62 7.13
N ILE A 9 11.08 -24.46 7.49
CA ILE A 9 11.84 -23.24 7.26
C ILE A 9 12.17 -23.08 5.76
N THR A 10 12.44 -24.17 5.08
CA THR A 10 12.80 -24.16 3.65
C THR A 10 11.61 -23.85 2.74
N SER A 11 10.41 -24.31 3.06
CA SER A 11 9.20 -24.02 2.30
C SER A 11 8.77 -22.56 2.44
N SER A 12 8.97 -21.96 3.63
CA SER A 12 8.62 -20.56 3.87
C SER A 12 9.54 -19.57 3.15
N LEU A 13 10.83 -19.87 3.06
CA LEU A 13 11.78 -19.05 2.30
C LEU A 13 11.55 -19.12 0.79
N TRP A 14 11.09 -20.27 0.30
CA TRP A 14 10.74 -20.43 -1.12
C TRP A 14 9.51 -19.61 -1.52
N LEU A 15 8.45 -19.59 -0.68
CA LEU A 15 7.26 -18.76 -0.88
C LEU A 15 7.60 -17.25 -0.83
N LEU A 16 8.48 -16.84 0.06
CA LEU A 16 8.97 -15.47 0.12
C LEU A 16 9.73 -15.07 -1.17
N ARG A 17 10.52 -15.99 -1.73
CA ARG A 17 11.21 -15.80 -3.02
C ARG A 17 10.25 -15.71 -4.19
N VAL A 18 9.21 -16.54 -4.21
CA VAL A 18 8.18 -16.50 -5.25
C VAL A 18 7.38 -15.20 -5.18
N VAL A 19 7.03 -14.75 -3.98
CA VAL A 19 6.32 -13.48 -3.77
C VAL A 19 7.22 -12.30 -4.12
N LEU A 20 8.50 -12.30 -3.74
CA LEU A 20 9.46 -11.26 -4.13
C LEU A 20 9.72 -11.25 -5.65
N LEU A 21 9.80 -12.42 -6.28
CA LEU A 21 9.95 -12.51 -7.74
C LEU A 21 8.68 -12.05 -8.47
N ALA A 22 7.50 -12.37 -7.97
CA ALA A 22 6.23 -11.93 -8.53
C ALA A 22 6.04 -10.41 -8.38
N THR A 23 6.48 -9.82 -7.26
CA THR A 23 6.41 -8.37 -7.05
C THR A 23 7.45 -7.61 -7.86
N THR A 24 8.66 -8.14 -8.04
CA THR A 24 9.67 -7.52 -8.91
C THR A 24 9.30 -7.65 -10.38
N LEU A 25 8.63 -8.74 -10.81
CA LEU A 25 8.10 -8.87 -12.16
C LEU A 25 6.94 -7.88 -12.43
N SER A 26 6.08 -7.62 -11.45
CA SER A 26 4.97 -6.67 -11.61
C SER A 26 5.40 -5.21 -11.59
N LEU A 27 6.54 -4.89 -10.94
CA LEU A 27 7.14 -3.56 -10.94
C LEU A 27 8.02 -3.29 -12.18
N ALA A 28 8.44 -4.35 -12.88
CA ALA A 28 9.32 -4.28 -14.05
C ALA A 28 8.57 -4.37 -15.40
N MET A 29 7.24 -4.27 -15.41
CA MET A 29 6.52 -4.15 -16.68
C MET A 29 6.54 -2.69 -17.14
N PRO A 30 7.44 -2.30 -18.06
CA PRO A 30 7.26 -1.08 -18.82
C PRO A 30 6.03 -1.25 -19.71
N ASP A 31 5.34 -0.14 -19.98
CA ASP A 31 4.26 -0.08 -20.95
C ASP A 31 4.62 -0.87 -22.21
N ALA A 32 3.71 -1.75 -22.63
CA ALA A 32 3.91 -2.58 -23.80
C ALA A 32 4.01 -1.69 -25.06
N ALA A 33 5.18 -1.16 -25.29
CA ALA A 33 5.61 -0.68 -26.58
C ALA A 33 6.00 -1.90 -27.40
N ILE A 34 5.27 -2.10 -28.47
CA ILE A 34 5.44 -2.99 -29.60
C ILE A 34 6.85 -3.59 -29.67
N ALA A 35 7.02 -4.78 -29.09
CA ALA A 35 8.26 -5.53 -29.22
C ALA A 35 8.24 -6.28 -30.54
N GLN A 36 9.06 -5.85 -31.48
CA GLN A 36 9.43 -6.62 -32.64
C GLN A 36 9.86 -8.02 -32.21
N GLU A 37 9.21 -9.02 -32.77
CA GLU A 37 9.43 -10.46 -32.58
C GLU A 37 10.86 -10.86 -32.98
N LYS A 38 11.80 -10.80 -32.03
CA LYS A 38 13.10 -11.45 -32.20
C LYS A 38 12.93 -12.95 -31.90
N LYS A 39 13.00 -13.80 -32.94
CA LYS A 39 12.97 -15.26 -32.86
C LYS A 39 13.78 -15.77 -31.65
N PRO A 40 13.19 -16.49 -30.69
CA PRO A 40 13.92 -17.01 -29.53
C PRO A 40 14.97 -18.02 -30.03
N ARG A 41 16.22 -17.80 -29.66
CA ARG A 41 17.32 -18.69 -30.01
C ARG A 41 17.01 -20.09 -29.44
N ARG A 42 17.02 -21.15 -30.26
CA ARG A 42 16.75 -22.58 -29.91
C ARG A 42 17.47 -23.06 -28.64
N LYS A 43 18.62 -22.45 -28.29
CA LYS A 43 19.43 -22.74 -27.10
C LYS A 43 18.76 -22.34 -25.74
N PHE A 44 17.90 -21.31 -25.72
CA PHE A 44 17.20 -20.92 -24.52
C PHE A 44 16.05 -21.89 -24.16
N LYS A 45 15.41 -22.47 -25.17
CA LYS A 45 14.35 -23.46 -25.00
C LYS A 45 14.88 -24.77 -24.43
N ALA A 46 16.06 -25.25 -24.87
CA ALA A 46 16.72 -26.40 -24.30
C ALA A 46 17.15 -26.19 -22.84
N TRP A 47 17.63 -25.01 -22.50
CA TRP A 47 17.97 -24.64 -21.11
C TRP A 47 16.75 -24.60 -20.19
N LEU A 48 15.61 -24.06 -20.67
CA LEU A 48 14.34 -24.03 -19.91
C LEU A 48 13.78 -25.44 -19.69
N MET A 49 13.88 -26.35 -20.67
CA MET A 49 13.44 -27.73 -20.53
C MET A 49 14.32 -28.52 -19.55
N CYS A 50 15.63 -28.23 -19.54
CA CYS A 50 16.55 -28.80 -18.54
C CYS A 50 16.25 -28.28 -17.13
N ALA A 51 15.89 -27.00 -16.99
CA ALA A 51 15.49 -26.40 -15.74
C ALA A 51 14.16 -26.94 -15.19
N ASP A 52 13.23 -27.34 -16.05
CA ASP A 52 11.95 -27.90 -15.64
C ASP A 52 12.06 -29.36 -15.19
N SER A 53 12.91 -30.19 -15.86
CA SER A 53 13.21 -31.52 -15.37
C SER A 53 13.98 -31.49 -14.04
N LEU A 54 14.93 -30.57 -13.89
CA LEU A 54 15.62 -30.30 -12.64
C LEU A 54 14.64 -29.90 -11.51
N ARG A 55 13.67 -29.02 -11.79
CA ARG A 55 12.65 -28.62 -10.81
C ARG A 55 11.78 -29.78 -10.33
N LEU A 56 11.49 -30.76 -11.18
CA LEU A 56 10.72 -31.98 -10.83
C LEU A 56 11.49 -32.90 -9.89
N GLU A 57 12.78 -33.07 -10.09
CA GLU A 57 13.63 -33.85 -9.18
C GLU A 57 13.97 -33.12 -7.90
N LEU A 58 14.14 -31.79 -7.94
CA LEU A 58 14.31 -30.93 -6.78
C LEU A 58 13.12 -30.97 -5.80
N ARG A 59 11.91 -31.26 -6.27
CA ARG A 59 10.74 -31.50 -5.42
C ARG A 59 10.78 -32.80 -4.64
N ARG A 60 11.63 -33.76 -5.05
CA ARG A 60 11.73 -35.12 -4.45
C ARG A 60 12.83 -35.23 -3.39
N SER A 61 13.75 -34.27 -3.30
CA SER A 61 14.84 -34.36 -2.32
C SER A 61 14.50 -33.58 -1.03
N ALA A 62 14.72 -34.24 0.11
CA ALA A 62 14.38 -33.70 1.43
C ALA A 62 15.44 -32.74 2.01
N ASP A 63 16.64 -32.68 1.42
CA ASP A 63 17.76 -31.88 1.92
C ASP A 63 18.26 -30.85 0.91
N ARG A 64 18.13 -29.57 1.30
CA ARG A 64 18.47 -28.43 0.43
C ARG A 64 19.98 -28.27 0.19
N GLY A 65 20.81 -28.68 1.15
CA GLY A 65 22.26 -28.61 1.01
C GLY A 65 22.76 -29.63 -0.04
N GLN A 66 22.25 -30.83 0.01
CA GLN A 66 22.53 -31.88 -0.98
C GLN A 66 21.98 -31.47 -2.36
N MET A 67 20.82 -30.82 -2.42
CA MET A 67 20.24 -30.30 -3.65
C MET A 67 21.13 -29.27 -4.36
N LEU A 68 21.71 -28.32 -3.63
CA LEU A 68 22.58 -27.31 -4.21
C LEU A 68 23.90 -27.93 -4.71
N GLN A 69 24.48 -28.85 -3.97
CA GLN A 69 25.66 -29.57 -4.38
C GLN A 69 25.39 -30.47 -5.61
N TRP A 70 24.25 -31.15 -5.64
CA TRP A 70 23.84 -31.97 -6.76
C TRP A 70 23.59 -31.13 -8.04
N THR A 71 22.89 -29.97 -7.91
CA THR A 71 22.69 -29.06 -9.06
C THR A 71 24.00 -28.49 -9.58
N ASP A 72 24.95 -28.18 -8.72
CA ASP A 72 26.28 -27.72 -9.12
C ASP A 72 27.05 -28.76 -9.85
N SER A 73 27.06 -30.03 -9.35
CA SER A 73 27.72 -31.15 -9.97
C SER A 73 27.14 -31.48 -11.35
N VAL A 74 25.81 -31.46 -11.51
CA VAL A 74 25.13 -31.72 -12.79
C VAL A 74 25.44 -30.60 -13.81
N ILE A 75 25.41 -29.31 -13.40
CA ILE A 75 25.74 -28.21 -14.31
C ILE A 75 27.21 -28.27 -14.74
N MET A 76 28.11 -28.59 -13.82
CA MET A 76 29.54 -28.74 -14.13
C MET A 76 29.80 -29.94 -15.06
N ALA A 77 29.14 -31.08 -14.84
CA ALA A 77 29.22 -32.23 -15.70
C ALA A 77 28.71 -31.94 -17.11
N GLU A 78 27.59 -31.19 -17.24
CA GLU A 78 27.01 -30.80 -18.52
C GLU A 78 27.91 -29.81 -19.29
N ILE A 79 28.55 -28.87 -18.60
CA ILE A 79 29.54 -27.98 -19.19
C ILE A 79 30.73 -28.76 -19.72
N ASN A 80 31.21 -29.77 -18.96
CA ASN A 80 32.35 -30.59 -19.35
C ASN A 80 32.04 -31.50 -20.54
N LYS A 81 30.85 -32.12 -20.60
CA LYS A 81 30.39 -32.97 -21.73
C LYS A 81 30.11 -32.14 -23.01
N SER A 82 29.96 -30.84 -22.93
CA SER A 82 29.62 -30.04 -24.09
C SER A 82 30.77 -29.96 -25.10
N LYS A 83 30.45 -30.00 -26.42
CA LYS A 83 31.40 -29.83 -27.53
C LYS A 83 31.88 -28.37 -27.70
N MET A 84 32.04 -27.61 -26.59
CA MET A 84 32.52 -26.22 -26.62
C MET A 84 34.05 -26.19 -26.49
N SER A 85 34.68 -25.10 -27.04
CA SER A 85 36.10 -24.87 -26.82
C SER A 85 36.40 -24.68 -25.33
N GLU A 86 37.59 -25.09 -24.86
CA GLU A 86 38.01 -25.00 -23.46
C GLU A 86 37.90 -23.59 -22.91
N LYS A 87 38.23 -22.55 -23.71
CA LYS A 87 38.09 -21.13 -23.34
C LYS A 87 36.61 -20.74 -23.05
N ARG A 88 35.66 -21.34 -23.78
CA ARG A 88 34.21 -21.15 -23.52
C ARG A 88 33.77 -21.91 -22.28
N LYS A 89 34.20 -23.14 -22.06
CA LYS A 89 33.89 -23.91 -20.85
C LYS A 89 34.34 -23.17 -19.60
N GLN A 90 35.60 -22.70 -19.57
CA GLN A 90 36.14 -21.92 -18.44
C GLN A 90 35.33 -20.62 -18.19
N ARG A 91 34.87 -19.94 -19.25
CA ARG A 91 34.02 -18.74 -19.08
C ARG A 91 32.67 -19.08 -18.44
N TYR A 92 32.03 -20.19 -18.84
CA TYR A 92 30.78 -20.66 -18.25
C TYR A 92 30.96 -21.08 -16.79
N MET A 93 32.01 -21.81 -16.47
CA MET A 93 32.37 -22.22 -15.11
C MET A 93 32.56 -20.98 -14.19
N ARG A 94 33.36 -20.00 -14.61
CA ARG A 94 33.58 -18.77 -13.85
C ARG A 94 32.26 -18.02 -13.62
N ARG A 95 31.38 -17.98 -14.61
CA ARG A 95 30.06 -17.34 -14.50
C ARG A 95 29.17 -18.12 -13.50
N HIS A 96 29.17 -19.42 -13.57
CA HIS A 96 28.41 -20.28 -12.64
C HIS A 96 28.88 -20.07 -11.19
N ILE A 97 30.18 -20.14 -10.92
CA ILE A 97 30.77 -19.89 -9.60
C ILE A 97 30.39 -18.49 -9.09
N LYS A 98 30.41 -17.47 -9.96
CA LYS A 98 30.01 -16.10 -9.61
C LYS A 98 28.53 -16.02 -9.21
N ILE A 99 27.65 -16.73 -9.91
CA ILE A 99 26.22 -16.84 -9.60
C ILE A 99 26.03 -17.53 -8.25
N GLN A 100 26.70 -18.67 -8.01
CA GLN A 100 26.62 -19.39 -6.75
C GLN A 100 27.09 -18.56 -5.54
N LYS A 101 28.20 -17.83 -5.67
CA LYS A 101 28.67 -16.91 -4.65
C LYS A 101 27.64 -15.78 -4.34
N ARG A 102 26.92 -15.30 -5.36
CA ARG A 102 25.83 -14.32 -5.16
C ARG A 102 24.65 -14.97 -4.43
N LEU A 103 24.20 -16.14 -4.87
CA LEU A 103 23.09 -16.86 -4.23
C LEU A 103 23.40 -17.16 -2.75
N ALA A 104 24.63 -17.61 -2.44
CA ALA A 104 25.05 -17.85 -1.06
C ALA A 104 25.08 -16.59 -0.19
N ARG A 105 25.33 -15.40 -0.76
CA ARG A 105 25.20 -14.12 -0.04
C ARG A 105 23.73 -13.79 0.23
N TYR A 106 22.87 -13.93 -0.77
CA TYR A 106 21.42 -13.72 -0.59
C TYR A 106 20.83 -14.68 0.43
N ASP A 107 21.23 -15.95 0.43
CA ASP A 107 20.77 -16.93 1.42
C ASP A 107 21.19 -16.54 2.84
N ARG A 108 22.43 -16.09 3.03
CA ARG A 108 22.89 -15.57 4.33
C ARG A 108 22.12 -14.32 4.78
N GLN A 109 21.83 -13.39 3.86
CA GLN A 109 21.05 -12.19 4.17
C GLN A 109 19.60 -12.54 4.52
N LEU A 110 18.97 -13.45 3.75
CA LEU A 110 17.62 -13.93 4.03
C LEU A 110 17.53 -14.68 5.36
N PHE A 111 18.54 -15.51 5.68
CA PHE A 111 18.59 -16.21 6.96
C PHE A 111 18.74 -15.22 8.14
N ARG A 112 19.62 -14.21 8.01
CA ARG A 112 19.74 -13.14 9.00
C ARG A 112 18.43 -12.37 9.13
N GLY A 113 17.80 -12.00 8.03
CA GLY A 113 16.49 -11.35 8.02
C GLY A 113 15.41 -12.18 8.70
N ASP A 114 15.33 -13.48 8.42
CA ASP A 114 14.38 -14.38 9.06
C ASP A 114 14.63 -14.53 10.57
N SER A 115 15.91 -14.62 10.98
CA SER A 115 16.29 -14.68 12.40
C SER A 115 15.89 -13.40 13.15
N LEU A 116 16.12 -12.23 12.55
CA LEU A 116 15.72 -10.95 13.13
C LEU A 116 14.19 -10.81 13.21
N LEU A 117 13.47 -11.22 12.16
CA LEU A 117 12.00 -11.25 12.17
C LEU A 117 11.48 -12.23 13.21
N ALA A 118 12.11 -13.42 13.36
CA ALA A 118 11.75 -14.40 14.38
C ALA A 118 11.97 -13.83 15.79
N ALA A 119 13.12 -13.26 16.04
CA ALA A 119 13.46 -12.67 17.34
C ALA A 119 12.47 -11.53 17.69
N ASN A 120 12.14 -10.67 16.71
CA ASN A 120 11.16 -9.60 16.92
C ASN A 120 9.72 -10.15 17.07
N TYR A 121 9.37 -11.21 16.35
CA TYR A 121 8.07 -11.84 16.44
C TYR A 121 7.83 -12.50 17.79
N HIS A 122 8.83 -13.15 18.37
CA HIS A 122 8.72 -13.81 19.68
C HIS A 122 8.93 -12.87 20.86
N LYS A 123 9.36 -11.64 20.62
CA LYS A 123 9.57 -10.65 21.68
C LYS A 123 8.23 -10.17 22.22
N VAL A 124 7.90 -10.59 23.44
CA VAL A 124 6.70 -10.18 24.15
C VAL A 124 6.95 -8.80 24.79
N LYS A 125 6.27 -7.76 24.27
CA LYS A 125 6.31 -6.39 24.80
C LYS A 125 4.93 -5.91 25.26
N TYR A 126 4.01 -6.84 25.48
CA TYR A 126 2.60 -6.60 25.80
C TYR A 126 2.16 -7.50 26.94
N ASP A 127 1.04 -7.15 27.58
CA ASP A 127 0.39 -7.96 28.59
C ASP A 127 -0.34 -9.14 27.92
N THR A 128 0.12 -10.36 28.21
CA THR A 128 -0.40 -11.59 27.61
C THR A 128 -1.82 -11.93 28.04
N ALA A 129 -2.32 -11.34 29.13
CA ALA A 129 -3.72 -11.44 29.54
C ALA A 129 -4.64 -10.64 28.61
N TYR A 130 -4.17 -9.57 27.99
CA TYR A 130 -4.93 -8.69 27.11
C TYR A 130 -4.68 -8.94 25.63
N ILE A 131 -3.46 -9.27 25.25
CA ILE A 131 -3.04 -9.41 23.85
C ILE A 131 -2.39 -10.76 23.66
N GLY A 132 -2.68 -11.42 22.54
CA GLY A 132 -2.01 -12.63 22.09
C GLY A 132 -1.45 -12.46 20.68
N ARG A 133 -0.47 -13.27 20.34
CA ARG A 133 -0.06 -13.50 18.97
C ARG A 133 -0.55 -14.85 18.48
N PRO A 134 -1.04 -14.93 17.23
CA PRO A 134 -1.31 -16.23 16.62
C PRO A 134 -0.02 -17.05 16.51
N ASP A 135 -0.08 -18.35 16.77
CA ASP A 135 1.10 -19.24 16.61
C ASP A 135 1.49 -19.44 15.14
N ALA A 136 0.67 -18.98 14.23
CA ALA A 136 0.86 -19.09 12.80
C ALA A 136 1.97 -18.14 12.29
N ARG A 137 2.84 -18.66 11.43
CA ARG A 137 3.92 -17.87 10.81
C ARG A 137 3.43 -17.09 9.61
N TRP A 138 2.47 -17.63 8.87
CA TRP A 138 1.91 -17.06 7.66
C TRP A 138 0.47 -16.64 7.86
N THR A 139 0.11 -15.54 7.22
CA THR A 139 -1.27 -15.08 7.11
C THR A 139 -1.54 -14.70 5.67
N ILE A 140 -2.59 -15.27 5.10
CA ILE A 140 -3.12 -14.87 3.79
C ILE A 140 -4.45 -14.16 4.03
N LYS A 141 -4.64 -13.02 3.40
CA LYS A 141 -5.83 -12.19 3.56
C LYS A 141 -6.33 -11.69 2.21
N TYR A 142 -7.58 -11.93 1.94
CA TYR A 142 -8.32 -11.37 0.80
C TYR A 142 -9.14 -10.19 1.29
N ARG A 143 -9.21 -9.13 0.50
CA ARG A 143 -9.95 -7.92 0.85
C ARG A 143 -10.71 -7.39 -0.35
N GLY A 144 -11.97 -7.02 -0.14
CA GLY A 144 -12.73 -6.13 -1.00
C GLY A 144 -12.72 -4.74 -0.37
N ASN A 145 -12.35 -3.71 -1.12
CA ASN A 145 -12.35 -2.34 -0.63
C ASN A 145 -13.31 -1.52 -1.48
N LEU A 146 -14.08 -0.68 -0.81
CA LEU A 146 -14.90 0.38 -1.42
C LEU A 146 -14.39 1.71 -0.87
N SER A 147 -14.16 2.68 -1.73
CA SER A 147 -13.71 4.01 -1.33
C SER A 147 -14.37 5.10 -2.15
N GLY A 148 -14.60 6.24 -1.53
CA GLY A 148 -15.13 7.44 -2.17
C GLY A 148 -14.53 8.70 -1.59
N ALA A 149 -14.64 9.79 -2.33
CA ALA A 149 -14.21 11.11 -1.91
C ALA A 149 -15.20 12.17 -2.40
N ASP A 150 -15.42 13.16 -1.57
CA ASP A 150 -16.25 14.34 -1.86
C ASP A 150 -15.41 15.58 -1.50
N MET A 151 -15.44 16.57 -2.35
CA MET A 151 -14.76 17.85 -2.14
C MET A 151 -15.74 19.00 -2.38
N ARG A 152 -15.79 19.90 -1.44
CA ARG A 152 -16.58 21.14 -1.53
C ARG A 152 -15.64 22.32 -1.40
N THR A 153 -15.75 23.25 -2.34
CA THR A 153 -15.01 24.50 -2.29
C THR A 153 -15.99 25.66 -2.18
N THR A 154 -15.60 26.65 -1.39
CA THR A 154 -16.28 27.94 -1.31
C THR A 154 -15.21 28.99 -1.53
N SER A 155 -15.41 29.89 -2.48
CA SER A 155 -14.49 30.98 -2.74
C SER A 155 -15.30 32.28 -2.92
N VAL A 156 -14.70 33.42 -2.58
CA VAL A 156 -15.23 34.74 -2.85
C VAL A 156 -14.33 35.39 -3.87
N THR A 157 -14.90 35.85 -4.98
CA THR A 157 -14.18 36.54 -6.05
C THR A 157 -15.03 37.75 -6.45
N ASP A 158 -14.47 38.95 -6.31
CA ASP A 158 -15.14 40.22 -6.61
C ASP A 158 -16.51 40.37 -5.91
N GLY A 159 -16.59 39.94 -4.63
CA GLY A 159 -17.81 39.94 -3.84
C GLY A 159 -18.84 38.88 -4.16
N VAL A 160 -18.59 38.05 -5.20
CA VAL A 160 -19.46 36.93 -5.61
C VAL A 160 -19.02 35.65 -4.93
N GLN A 161 -19.97 34.97 -4.27
CA GLN A 161 -19.70 33.69 -3.63
C GLN A 161 -19.81 32.55 -4.63
N ASN A 162 -18.69 31.94 -4.91
CA ASN A 162 -18.61 30.70 -5.75
C ASN A 162 -18.64 29.47 -4.85
N ARG A 163 -19.48 28.51 -5.19
CA ARG A 163 -19.56 27.22 -4.50
C ARG A 163 -19.36 26.10 -5.51
N SER A 164 -18.49 25.12 -5.18
CA SER A 164 -18.44 23.90 -5.98
C SER A 164 -18.56 22.66 -5.11
N ARG A 165 -19.15 21.64 -5.68
CA ARG A 165 -19.21 20.32 -5.06
C ARG A 165 -18.87 19.29 -6.12
N VAL A 166 -17.83 18.51 -5.87
CA VAL A 166 -17.40 17.43 -6.73
C VAL A 166 -17.23 16.13 -5.94
N THR A 167 -17.68 15.06 -6.52
CA THR A 167 -17.65 13.72 -5.91
C THR A 167 -16.93 12.78 -6.85
N ALA A 168 -15.99 11.99 -6.32
CA ALA A 168 -15.35 10.92 -7.07
C ALA A 168 -16.26 9.70 -7.14
N ASP A 169 -16.18 8.95 -8.23
CA ASP A 169 -16.89 7.67 -8.33
C ASP A 169 -16.47 6.72 -7.20
N CYS A 170 -17.43 5.95 -6.73
CA CYS A 170 -17.15 4.88 -5.77
C CYS A 170 -16.23 3.85 -6.44
N ARG A 171 -15.07 3.62 -5.82
CA ARG A 171 -14.06 2.71 -6.33
C ARG A 171 -14.08 1.40 -5.59
N GLY A 172 -14.27 0.32 -6.34
CA GLY A 172 -14.11 -1.04 -5.86
C GLY A 172 -12.71 -1.56 -6.20
N THR A 173 -11.99 -2.10 -5.21
CA THR A 173 -10.71 -2.78 -5.44
C THR A 173 -10.70 -4.12 -4.73
N LEU A 174 -10.13 -5.13 -5.38
CA LEU A 174 -9.85 -6.42 -4.79
C LEU A 174 -8.36 -6.49 -4.45
N SER A 175 -8.02 -7.00 -3.29
CA SER A 175 -6.63 -7.13 -2.88
C SER A 175 -6.36 -8.43 -2.17
N MET A 176 -5.15 -8.94 -2.37
CA MET A 176 -4.61 -10.07 -1.62
C MET A 176 -3.39 -9.60 -0.85
N ALA A 177 -3.30 -10.00 0.40
CA ALA A 177 -2.14 -9.72 1.23
C ALA A 177 -1.61 -11.01 1.83
N VAL A 178 -0.29 -11.10 1.86
CA VAL A 178 0.44 -12.19 2.52
C VAL A 178 1.32 -11.58 3.59
N ALA A 179 1.25 -12.10 4.79
CA ALA A 179 2.11 -11.67 5.89
C ALA A 179 2.91 -12.86 6.43
N TYR A 180 4.17 -12.60 6.72
CA TYR A 180 5.08 -13.54 7.35
C TYR A 180 5.63 -12.92 8.64
N ARG A 181 5.37 -13.57 9.79
CA ARG A 181 5.80 -13.09 11.11
C ARG A 181 5.45 -11.62 11.38
N GLY A 182 4.26 -11.19 10.92
CA GLY A 182 3.76 -9.83 11.14
C GLY A 182 4.23 -8.79 10.13
N LEU A 183 5.18 -9.12 9.25
CA LEU A 183 5.52 -8.30 8.09
C LEU A 183 4.64 -8.71 6.92
N GLY A 184 3.80 -7.81 6.42
CA GLY A 184 2.84 -8.10 5.36
C GLY A 184 3.03 -7.25 4.12
N LEU A 185 2.84 -7.88 2.98
CA LEU A 185 2.76 -7.23 1.68
C LEU A 185 1.39 -7.55 1.05
N GLY A 186 0.79 -6.57 0.41
CA GLY A 186 -0.48 -6.75 -0.27
C GLY A 186 -0.51 -6.04 -1.61
N VAL A 187 -1.15 -6.68 -2.57
CA VAL A 187 -1.38 -6.12 -3.90
C VAL A 187 -2.87 -5.88 -4.05
N ALA A 188 -3.24 -4.68 -4.45
CA ALA A 188 -4.60 -4.29 -4.74
C ALA A 188 -4.77 -4.08 -6.25
N VAL A 189 -5.86 -4.58 -6.76
CA VAL A 189 -6.21 -4.51 -8.18
C VAL A 189 -7.60 -3.90 -8.31
N ASN A 190 -7.75 -2.94 -9.20
CA ASN A 190 -9.07 -2.40 -9.57
C ASN A 190 -9.60 -3.15 -10.80
N PRO A 191 -10.67 -3.96 -10.68
CA PRO A 191 -11.23 -4.69 -11.81
C PRO A 191 -11.71 -3.78 -12.95
N ALA A 192 -12.25 -2.60 -12.63
CA ALA A 192 -12.70 -1.63 -13.62
C ALA A 192 -11.54 -1.07 -14.47
N LYS A 193 -10.30 -1.08 -13.96
CA LYS A 193 -9.11 -0.69 -14.71
C LYS A 193 -8.77 -1.71 -15.79
N PHE A 194 -8.90 -3.01 -15.52
CA PHE A 194 -8.72 -4.05 -16.54
C PHE A 194 -9.77 -4.00 -17.64
N ALA A 195 -10.98 -3.57 -17.29
CA ALA A 195 -12.05 -3.36 -18.26
C ALA A 195 -11.93 -2.03 -19.04
N GLY A 196 -10.85 -1.26 -18.86
CA GLY A 196 -10.63 0.03 -19.52
C GLY A 196 -11.56 1.17 -19.04
N LYS A 197 -12.43 0.90 -18.06
CA LYS A 197 -13.47 1.83 -17.60
C LYS A 197 -12.96 2.86 -16.57
N CYS A 198 -11.76 2.70 -16.03
CA CYS A 198 -11.24 3.58 -14.99
C CYS A 198 -9.74 3.77 -15.13
N LYS A 199 -9.27 5.03 -15.08
CA LYS A 199 -7.85 5.40 -15.10
C LYS A 199 -7.29 5.70 -13.71
N ASP A 200 -8.08 5.48 -12.66
CA ASP A 200 -7.70 5.77 -11.29
C ASP A 200 -6.66 4.79 -10.77
N PHE A 201 -5.73 5.30 -9.99
CA PHE A 201 -4.68 4.53 -9.33
C PHE A 201 -4.67 4.83 -7.83
N GLU A 202 -4.60 3.78 -7.02
CA GLU A 202 -4.47 3.90 -5.56
C GLU A 202 -3.40 2.92 -5.06
N TYR A 203 -2.42 3.45 -4.34
CA TYR A 203 -1.40 2.66 -3.67
C TYR A 203 -1.49 2.89 -2.17
N ASN A 204 -1.50 1.80 -1.40
CA ASN A 204 -1.60 1.83 0.05
C ASN A 204 -0.49 1.00 0.67
N LEU A 205 0.35 1.62 1.48
CA LEU A 205 1.31 0.95 2.33
C LEU A 205 0.92 1.22 3.78
N ASN A 206 0.76 0.18 4.58
CA ASN A 206 0.47 0.33 6.00
C ASN A 206 1.26 -0.66 6.84
N SER A 207 1.74 -0.19 7.97
CA SER A 207 2.42 -1.01 8.97
C SER A 207 1.92 -0.65 10.36
N TYR A 208 1.47 -1.65 11.10
CA TYR A 208 0.88 -1.47 12.42
C TYR A 208 1.60 -2.34 13.45
N SER A 209 2.11 -1.69 14.49
CA SER A 209 2.50 -2.33 15.75
C SER A 209 1.52 -1.93 16.86
N ASN A 210 1.64 -2.55 18.04
CA ASN A 210 0.79 -2.15 19.16
C ASN A 210 1.10 -0.73 19.64
N ARG A 211 2.35 -0.28 19.52
CA ARG A 211 2.83 0.99 20.04
C ARG A 211 2.70 2.13 19.03
N TYR A 212 3.05 1.90 17.78
CA TYR A 212 3.01 2.89 16.72
C TYR A 212 2.58 2.26 15.39
N GLY A 213 2.10 3.06 14.50
CA GLY A 213 1.79 2.65 13.15
C GLY A 213 1.82 3.81 12.18
N PHE A 214 1.92 3.47 10.92
CA PHE A 214 1.86 4.44 9.84
C PHE A 214 1.04 3.90 8.67
N ASP A 215 0.41 4.84 7.98
CA ASP A 215 -0.31 4.63 6.74
C ASP A 215 0.24 5.59 5.69
N VAL A 216 0.53 5.07 4.51
CA VAL A 216 0.86 5.85 3.31
C VAL A 216 -0.18 5.53 2.26
N VAL A 217 -0.86 6.54 1.76
CA VAL A 217 -1.86 6.41 0.71
C VAL A 217 -1.52 7.39 -0.41
N PHE A 218 -1.22 6.85 -1.57
CA PHE A 218 -1.12 7.63 -2.80
C PHE A 218 -2.34 7.38 -3.66
N LEU A 219 -2.95 8.44 -4.15
CA LEU A 219 -4.15 8.41 -4.97
C LEU A 219 -3.97 9.28 -6.20
N SER A 220 -4.32 8.74 -7.37
CA SER A 220 -4.48 9.50 -8.60
C SER A 220 -5.86 9.21 -9.18
N SER A 221 -6.68 10.24 -9.39
CA SER A 221 -8.07 10.09 -9.83
C SER A 221 -8.45 11.15 -10.85
N LYS A 222 -9.21 10.72 -11.86
CA LYS A 222 -9.81 11.56 -12.90
C LYS A 222 -11.34 11.39 -13.00
N THR A 223 -11.96 10.77 -12.01
CA THR A 223 -13.39 10.43 -12.01
C THR A 223 -14.26 11.44 -11.29
N TYR A 224 -13.70 12.56 -10.88
CA TYR A 224 -14.48 13.62 -10.24
C TYR A 224 -15.51 14.23 -11.19
N HIS A 225 -16.73 14.38 -10.68
CA HIS A 225 -17.86 15.03 -11.34
C HIS A 225 -18.71 15.79 -10.33
N GLY A 226 -19.47 16.75 -10.77
CA GLY A 226 -20.29 17.56 -9.89
C GLY A 226 -20.69 18.87 -10.54
N TYR A 227 -20.67 19.95 -9.75
CA TYR A 227 -21.04 21.27 -10.26
C TYR A 227 -20.25 22.40 -9.60
N LYS A 228 -20.17 23.52 -10.31
CA LYS A 228 -19.76 24.82 -9.80
C LYS A 228 -20.97 25.76 -9.93
N ALA A 229 -21.31 26.46 -8.86
CA ALA A 229 -22.34 27.47 -8.86
C ALA A 229 -21.73 28.83 -8.49
N ALA A 230 -21.98 29.84 -9.28
CA ALA A 230 -21.61 31.22 -9.06
C ALA A 230 -22.91 32.06 -9.14
N ASP A 231 -23.35 32.57 -8.00
CA ASP A 231 -24.59 33.35 -7.89
C ASP A 231 -25.83 32.64 -8.52
N VAL A 232 -26.19 32.97 -9.73
CA VAL A 232 -27.35 32.40 -10.47
C VAL A 232 -26.93 31.35 -11.46
N GLU A 233 -25.65 31.30 -11.87
CA GLU A 233 -25.16 30.39 -12.90
C GLU A 233 -24.63 29.08 -12.29
N ARG A 234 -25.10 27.96 -12.84
CA ARG A 234 -24.63 26.64 -12.48
C ARG A 234 -23.99 25.96 -13.68
N ILE A 235 -22.74 25.55 -13.53
CA ILE A 235 -21.97 24.84 -14.53
C ILE A 235 -21.72 23.42 -14.03
N ASP A 236 -22.11 22.42 -14.82
CA ASP A 236 -21.87 21.03 -14.47
C ASP A 236 -20.43 20.62 -14.86
N ILE A 237 -19.80 19.89 -13.97
CA ILE A 237 -18.44 19.36 -14.14
C ILE A 237 -18.53 17.89 -14.48
N HIS A 238 -18.04 17.52 -15.65
CA HIS A 238 -18.03 16.14 -16.14
C HIS A 238 -16.76 15.39 -15.76
N LYS A 239 -16.84 14.05 -15.78
CA LYS A 239 -15.69 13.18 -15.53
C LYS A 239 -14.57 13.45 -16.54
N GLY A 240 -13.34 13.50 -16.04
CA GLY A 240 -12.14 13.80 -16.84
C GLY A 240 -11.72 15.26 -16.85
N GLN A 241 -12.59 16.19 -16.47
CA GLN A 241 -12.27 17.61 -16.38
C GLN A 241 -11.42 17.95 -15.15
N ILE A 242 -11.52 17.13 -14.09
CA ILE A 242 -10.73 17.28 -12.85
C ILE A 242 -9.79 16.09 -12.71
N SER A 243 -8.51 16.39 -12.54
CA SER A 243 -7.48 15.43 -12.18
C SER A 243 -6.97 15.73 -10.78
N GLN A 244 -6.97 14.74 -9.90
CA GLN A 244 -6.45 14.88 -8.54
C GLN A 244 -5.38 13.83 -8.26
N ASN A 245 -4.23 14.31 -7.78
CA ASN A 245 -3.20 13.49 -7.18
C ASN A 245 -3.11 13.83 -5.70
N ALA A 246 -3.12 12.83 -4.82
CA ALA A 246 -3.06 13.04 -3.38
C ALA A 246 -2.11 12.04 -2.72
N LEU A 247 -1.34 12.52 -1.75
CA LEU A 247 -0.47 11.75 -0.87
C LEU A 247 -0.90 11.99 0.56
N ASN A 248 -1.30 10.94 1.27
CA ASN A 248 -1.59 11.01 2.69
C ASN A 248 -0.58 10.17 3.45
N LEU A 249 0.07 10.76 4.44
CA LEU A 249 0.94 10.08 5.40
C LEU A 249 0.30 10.25 6.77
N ASN A 250 0.09 9.14 7.47
CA ASN A 250 -0.45 9.18 8.83
C ASN A 250 0.45 8.36 9.75
N PHE A 251 0.78 8.93 10.88
CA PHE A 251 1.50 8.29 11.96
C PHE A 251 0.67 8.37 13.24
N TYR A 252 0.73 7.33 14.05
CA TYR A 252 0.14 7.36 15.39
C TYR A 252 1.01 6.63 16.41
N TYR A 253 0.87 7.02 17.67
CA TYR A 253 1.46 6.40 18.84
C TYR A 253 0.36 6.10 19.86
N ALA A 254 0.30 4.88 20.37
CA ALA A 254 -0.66 4.43 21.39
C ALA A 254 0.05 4.31 22.75
N PHE A 255 -0.45 5.01 23.76
CA PHE A 255 0.15 5.03 25.11
C PHE A 255 -0.03 3.69 25.84
N ASN A 256 -1.23 3.11 25.77
CA ASN A 256 -1.53 1.83 26.41
C ASN A 256 -1.22 0.62 25.52
N TYR A 257 -0.12 0.66 24.77
CA TYR A 257 0.29 -0.38 23.83
C TYR A 257 0.49 -1.77 24.45
N ARG A 258 0.61 -1.86 25.77
CA ARG A 258 0.74 -3.13 26.48
C ARG A 258 -0.56 -3.90 26.57
N ARG A 259 -1.71 -3.22 26.65
CA ARG A 259 -3.04 -3.82 26.79
C ARG A 259 -3.94 -3.60 25.58
N PHE A 260 -3.69 -2.56 24.82
CA PHE A 260 -4.44 -2.20 23.62
C PHE A 260 -3.67 -2.60 22.35
N SER A 261 -4.35 -3.24 21.39
CA SER A 261 -3.74 -3.66 20.13
C SER A 261 -4.51 -3.11 18.93
N PHE A 262 -3.98 -2.05 18.31
CA PHE A 262 -4.49 -1.53 17.05
C PHE A 262 -4.36 -2.55 15.91
N PRO A 263 -3.23 -3.30 15.77
CA PRO A 263 -3.11 -4.34 14.75
C PRO A 263 -4.12 -5.49 14.87
N ALA A 264 -4.67 -5.74 16.04
CA ALA A 264 -5.70 -6.77 16.19
C ALA A 264 -6.95 -6.44 15.36
N ALA A 265 -7.31 -5.14 15.28
CA ALA A 265 -8.45 -4.66 14.52
C ALA A 265 -8.17 -4.51 13.00
N PHE A 266 -6.99 -4.05 12.60
CA PHE A 266 -6.73 -3.62 11.21
C PHE A 266 -5.84 -4.57 10.39
N SER A 267 -4.81 -5.17 11.02
CA SER A 267 -3.92 -6.11 10.33
C SER A 267 -4.15 -7.57 10.69
N GLN A 268 -4.83 -7.85 11.82
CA GLN A 268 -5.08 -9.19 12.40
C GLN A 268 -3.80 -9.97 12.69
N SER A 269 -2.68 -9.25 12.88
CA SER A 269 -1.39 -9.82 13.28
C SER A 269 -1.27 -10.09 14.78
N TYR A 270 -2.22 -9.58 15.57
CA TYR A 270 -2.43 -9.84 16.99
C TYR A 270 -3.89 -10.23 17.26
N ILE A 271 -4.14 -10.75 18.44
CA ILE A 271 -5.47 -11.07 18.96
C ILE A 271 -5.67 -10.26 20.24
N GLN A 272 -6.73 -9.45 20.30
CA GLN A 272 -7.15 -8.81 21.53
C GLN A 272 -7.99 -9.83 22.32
N LYS A 273 -7.57 -10.15 23.55
CA LYS A 273 -8.23 -11.15 24.41
C LYS A 273 -9.22 -10.52 25.38
N ARG A 274 -8.94 -9.30 25.84
CA ARG A 274 -9.79 -8.52 26.76
C ARG A 274 -9.95 -7.11 26.22
N SER A 275 -11.08 -6.50 26.51
CA SER A 275 -11.36 -5.11 26.12
C SER A 275 -10.34 -4.17 26.74
N ALA A 276 -9.88 -3.22 25.95
CA ALA A 276 -8.92 -2.19 26.37
C ALA A 276 -8.99 -0.97 25.46
N GLY A 277 -8.70 0.20 26.03
CA GLY A 277 -8.58 1.43 25.30
C GLY A 277 -7.19 2.04 25.45
N SER A 278 -6.91 3.04 24.61
CA SER A 278 -5.67 3.81 24.64
C SER A 278 -5.91 5.23 24.18
N TRP A 279 -5.33 6.18 24.89
CA TRP A 279 -5.05 7.49 24.32
C TRP A 279 -4.04 7.35 23.19
N MET A 280 -4.20 8.16 22.16
CA MET A 280 -3.31 8.19 21.01
C MET A 280 -2.91 9.62 20.69
N ILE A 281 -1.68 9.79 20.25
CA ILE A 281 -1.24 10.98 19.55
C ILE A 281 -0.95 10.60 18.10
N GLY A 282 -1.13 11.55 17.19
CA GLY A 282 -0.90 11.30 15.78
C GLY A 282 -0.36 12.52 15.07
N ALA A 283 0.29 12.26 13.96
CA ALA A 283 0.72 13.27 13.01
C ALA A 283 0.28 12.83 11.61
N SER A 284 -0.19 13.76 10.81
CA SER A 284 -0.61 13.50 9.44
C SER A 284 -0.07 14.56 8.50
N PHE A 285 0.32 14.12 7.30
CA PHE A 285 0.62 14.98 6.17
C PHE A 285 -0.36 14.68 5.06
N ASP A 286 -1.04 15.69 4.54
CA ASP A 286 -1.96 15.60 3.42
C ASP A 286 -1.50 16.54 2.30
N GLY A 287 -0.87 15.97 1.28
CA GLY A 287 -0.47 16.67 0.07
C GLY A 287 -1.44 16.36 -1.07
N SER A 288 -2.01 17.38 -1.71
CA SER A 288 -2.88 17.16 -2.88
C SER A 288 -2.66 18.20 -3.96
N LYS A 289 -2.75 17.75 -5.21
CA LYS A 289 -2.76 18.59 -6.40
C LYS A 289 -4.04 18.28 -7.17
N THR A 290 -4.88 19.28 -7.33
CA THR A 290 -6.11 19.19 -8.12
C THR A 290 -5.96 20.12 -9.32
N GLU A 291 -6.07 19.55 -10.52
CA GLU A 291 -5.98 20.26 -11.79
C GLU A 291 -7.36 20.34 -12.42
N LEU A 292 -7.79 21.56 -12.70
CA LEU A 292 -8.92 21.91 -13.52
C LEU A 292 -8.39 22.52 -14.84
N SER A 293 -9.24 22.72 -15.85
CA SER A 293 -8.83 23.28 -17.14
C SER A 293 -8.03 24.58 -17.03
N VAL A 294 -8.49 25.51 -16.20
CA VAL A 294 -7.89 26.85 -16.04
C VAL A 294 -7.20 27.08 -14.71
N MET A 295 -7.37 26.19 -13.73
CA MET A 295 -6.86 26.39 -12.38
C MET A 295 -6.22 25.12 -11.83
N THR A 296 -5.11 25.27 -11.11
CA THR A 296 -4.49 24.21 -10.31
C THR A 296 -4.51 24.61 -8.85
N ILE A 297 -5.07 23.75 -8.00
CA ILE A 297 -5.08 23.92 -6.53
C ILE A 297 -4.06 22.94 -5.97
N ARG A 298 -3.15 23.41 -5.13
CA ARG A 298 -2.21 22.59 -4.38
C ARG A 298 -2.34 22.87 -2.89
N LEU A 299 -2.60 21.80 -2.14
CA LEU A 299 -2.74 21.85 -0.69
C LEU A 299 -1.71 20.91 -0.08
N ASN A 300 -0.90 21.40 0.86
CA ASN A 300 0.07 20.62 1.61
C ASN A 300 -0.06 21.00 3.09
N GLU A 301 -0.60 20.09 3.87
CA GLU A 301 -0.94 20.33 5.25
C GLU A 301 -0.25 19.31 6.15
N PHE A 302 0.34 19.80 7.24
CA PHE A 302 0.86 18.95 8.31
C PHE A 302 0.02 19.21 9.57
N ALA A 303 -0.58 18.14 10.11
CA ALA A 303 -1.44 18.22 11.27
C ALA A 303 -0.95 17.29 12.39
N VAL A 304 -1.16 17.72 13.61
CA VAL A 304 -0.91 16.93 14.83
C VAL A 304 -2.18 16.86 15.66
N GLY A 305 -2.39 15.73 16.33
CA GLY A 305 -3.61 15.52 17.06
C GLY A 305 -3.49 14.51 18.18
N ALA A 306 -4.51 14.52 19.03
CA ALA A 306 -4.68 13.54 20.08
C ALA A 306 -6.10 12.98 20.03
N GLY A 307 -6.25 11.73 20.41
CA GLY A 307 -7.53 11.05 20.34
C GLY A 307 -7.58 9.82 21.21
N TYR A 308 -8.65 9.06 21.07
CA TYR A 308 -8.87 7.86 21.84
C TYR A 308 -9.30 6.71 20.93
N ALA A 309 -8.84 5.52 21.27
CA ALA A 309 -9.21 4.28 20.63
C ALA A 309 -9.64 3.23 21.66
N TYR A 310 -10.68 2.46 21.33
CA TYR A 310 -11.18 1.41 22.18
C TYR A 310 -11.39 0.12 21.39
N ASN A 311 -10.94 -0.99 21.96
CA ASN A 311 -11.18 -2.34 21.52
C ASN A 311 -12.14 -3.03 22.47
N LEU A 312 -13.35 -3.34 22.02
CA LEU A 312 -14.32 -4.13 22.74
C LEU A 312 -14.24 -5.58 22.27
N VAL A 313 -13.93 -6.48 23.18
CA VAL A 313 -13.99 -7.94 22.95
C VAL A 313 -15.31 -8.46 23.46
N ALA A 314 -16.10 -9.06 22.58
CA ALA A 314 -17.41 -9.63 22.90
C ALA A 314 -17.49 -11.09 22.43
N PHE A 315 -18.25 -11.92 23.16
CA PHE A 315 -18.55 -13.32 22.80
C PHE A 315 -17.32 -14.16 22.45
N SER A 316 -16.16 -13.88 23.08
CA SER A 316 -14.88 -14.57 22.91
C SER A 316 -14.25 -14.54 21.51
N HIS A 317 -15.02 -14.25 20.47
CA HIS A 317 -14.56 -14.31 19.07
C HIS A 317 -14.68 -12.98 18.32
N TRP A 318 -15.45 -12.03 18.84
CA TRP A 318 -15.67 -10.74 18.23
C TRP A 318 -14.77 -9.66 18.82
N LEU A 319 -14.16 -8.89 17.96
CA LEU A 319 -13.46 -7.65 18.29
C LEU A 319 -14.12 -6.49 17.54
N PHE A 320 -14.64 -5.53 18.29
CA PHE A 320 -15.10 -4.25 17.77
C PHE A 320 -14.10 -3.17 18.14
N HIS A 321 -13.76 -2.35 17.18
CA HIS A 321 -12.86 -1.21 17.38
C HIS A 321 -13.55 0.07 16.97
N LEU A 322 -13.35 1.10 17.79
CA LEU A 322 -13.73 2.47 17.46
C LEU A 322 -12.60 3.41 17.87
N SER A 323 -12.22 4.34 17.01
CA SER A 323 -11.25 5.39 17.33
C SER A 323 -11.59 6.70 16.64
N ALA A 324 -11.28 7.80 17.32
CA ALA A 324 -11.35 9.14 16.76
C ALA A 324 -10.03 9.86 17.08
N LEU A 325 -9.46 10.51 16.07
CA LEU A 325 -8.23 11.28 16.17
C LEU A 325 -8.48 12.66 15.53
N PRO A 326 -9.03 13.61 16.28
CA PRO A 326 -9.02 15.00 15.89
C PRO A 326 -7.58 15.53 15.86
N SER A 327 -7.24 16.28 14.81
CA SER A 327 -5.91 16.81 14.56
C SER A 327 -6.06 18.24 14.08
N VAL A 328 -5.15 19.11 14.49
CA VAL A 328 -5.10 20.51 14.09
C VAL A 328 -3.92 20.67 13.13
N THR A 329 -4.14 21.36 12.03
CA THR A 329 -3.08 21.70 11.09
C THR A 329 -2.16 22.72 11.74
N VAL A 330 -0.89 22.39 11.87
CA VAL A 330 0.14 23.25 12.47
C VAL A 330 1.00 23.93 11.41
N TYR A 331 0.97 23.41 10.19
CA TYR A 331 1.67 24.00 9.04
C TYR A 331 0.88 23.71 7.78
N SER A 332 0.69 24.73 6.95
CA SER A 332 0.16 24.57 5.60
C SER A 332 0.95 25.39 4.59
N HIS A 333 1.07 24.86 3.38
CA HIS A 333 1.61 25.58 2.23
C HIS A 333 0.68 25.34 1.05
N ASP A 334 -0.34 26.16 0.97
CA ASP A 334 -1.45 26.04 0.06
C ASP A 334 -1.41 27.16 -0.97
N TYR A 335 -1.62 26.84 -2.25
CA TYR A 335 -1.66 27.84 -3.30
C TYR A 335 -2.54 27.43 -4.47
N THR A 336 -3.02 28.44 -5.19
CA THR A 336 -3.68 28.29 -6.49
C THR A 336 -2.80 28.84 -7.60
N LYS A 337 -2.89 28.23 -8.78
CA LYS A 337 -2.32 28.74 -10.02
C LYS A 337 -3.42 28.86 -11.05
N THR A 338 -3.69 30.04 -11.55
CA THR A 338 -4.65 30.28 -12.62
C THR A 338 -3.91 30.55 -13.93
N LYS A 339 -4.34 29.90 -14.99
CA LYS A 339 -3.84 30.11 -16.35
C LYS A 339 -4.79 31.07 -17.03
N THR A 340 -4.30 32.22 -17.47
CA THR A 340 -5.04 33.16 -18.29
C THR A 340 -4.43 33.12 -19.70
N THR A 341 -5.23 32.77 -20.68
CA THR A 341 -4.87 32.86 -22.10
C THR A 341 -5.37 34.22 -22.57
N ALA A 342 -4.46 35.09 -22.94
CA ALA A 342 -4.85 36.33 -23.62
C ALA A 342 -5.07 35.98 -25.11
N ASP A 343 -6.30 36.04 -25.54
CA ASP A 343 -6.62 36.05 -26.97
C ASP A 343 -6.40 37.49 -27.47
N GLU A 344 -5.19 37.80 -27.90
CA GLU A 344 -4.97 38.96 -28.77
C GLU A 344 -5.02 38.45 -30.21
N ASP A 345 -5.98 38.94 -30.96
CA ASP A 345 -6.09 38.72 -32.41
C ASP A 345 -4.76 39.10 -33.07
N ASN A 346 -4.02 38.08 -33.59
CA ASN A 346 -2.74 38.16 -34.34
C ASN A 346 -1.39 38.09 -33.57
N ALA A 347 -1.35 37.70 -32.30
CA ALA A 347 -0.06 37.39 -31.65
C ALA A 347 0.01 35.94 -31.17
N PRO A 348 1.20 35.30 -31.03
CA PRO A 348 1.30 33.96 -30.46
C PRO A 348 0.74 34.00 -29.01
N SER A 349 -0.30 33.20 -28.74
CA SER A 349 -1.02 33.08 -27.48
C SER A 349 -0.05 33.02 -26.26
N ALA A 350 0.10 34.14 -25.57
CA ALA A 350 0.91 34.20 -24.37
C ALA A 350 0.08 33.68 -23.17
N THR A 351 0.40 32.49 -22.69
CA THR A 351 -0.20 31.94 -21.47
C THR A 351 0.47 32.52 -20.24
N SER A 352 -0.16 33.45 -19.58
CA SER A 352 0.30 33.94 -18.27
C SER A 352 -0.20 33.01 -17.15
N THR A 353 0.65 32.75 -16.15
CA THR A 353 0.29 31.94 -14.98
C THR A 353 0.37 32.82 -13.73
N MET A 354 -0.76 33.10 -13.12
CA MET A 354 -0.83 33.83 -11.87
C MET A 354 -0.87 32.85 -10.71
N ARG A 355 0.02 33.02 -9.73
CA ARG A 355 0.04 32.26 -8.48
C ARG A 355 -0.52 33.10 -7.34
N HIS A 356 -1.44 32.50 -6.59
CA HIS A 356 -1.96 33.08 -5.36
C HIS A 356 -1.67 32.09 -4.22
N ASP A 357 -0.84 32.54 -3.25
CA ASP A 357 -0.56 31.76 -2.03
C ASP A 357 -1.68 32.00 -1.02
N MET A 358 -2.29 30.94 -0.52
CA MET A 358 -3.36 31.00 0.46
C MET A 358 -2.77 31.23 1.85
N LYS A 359 -3.31 32.21 2.58
CA LYS A 359 -2.92 32.45 3.96
C LYS A 359 -3.46 31.33 4.85
N TYR A 360 -2.61 30.83 5.73
CA TYR A 360 -3.02 29.85 6.74
C TYR A 360 -3.90 30.54 7.80
N HIS A 361 -5.13 30.06 7.94
CA HIS A 361 -6.04 30.50 9.01
C HIS A 361 -6.28 29.32 9.97
N PHE A 362 -5.99 29.57 11.23
CA PHE A 362 -6.32 28.65 12.32
C PHE A 362 -7.81 28.83 12.70
N PRO A 363 -8.58 27.73 12.92
CA PRO A 363 -8.17 26.34 12.99
C PRO A 363 -8.54 25.53 11.72
N SER A 364 -7.55 25.19 10.91
CA SER A 364 -7.73 24.07 9.97
C SER A 364 -7.65 22.76 10.74
N ALA A 365 -8.57 21.86 10.48
CA ALA A 365 -8.69 20.62 11.25
C ALA A 365 -8.84 19.40 10.35
N ILE A 366 -8.23 18.32 10.78
CA ILE A 366 -8.40 16.99 10.19
C ILE A 366 -8.95 16.06 11.25
N ILE A 367 -10.06 15.38 10.96
CA ILE A 367 -10.65 14.39 11.86
C ILE A 367 -10.55 13.04 11.20
N THR A 368 -9.86 12.10 11.83
CA THR A 368 -9.78 10.70 11.37
C THR A 368 -10.57 9.81 12.30
N GLY A 369 -11.67 9.25 11.80
CA GLY A 369 -12.47 8.21 12.46
C GLY A 369 -12.15 6.84 11.90
N ARG A 370 -12.06 5.81 12.77
CA ARG A 370 -11.86 4.42 12.37
C ARG A 370 -12.77 3.50 13.13
N ALA A 371 -13.34 2.53 12.44
CA ALA A 371 -14.13 1.46 13.04
C ALA A 371 -13.68 0.12 12.45
N ALA A 372 -13.81 -0.94 13.24
CA ALA A 372 -13.61 -2.31 12.77
C ALA A 372 -14.51 -3.28 13.53
N ALA A 373 -14.94 -4.33 12.82
CA ALA A 373 -15.56 -5.51 13.38
C ALA A 373 -14.82 -6.73 12.84
N VAL A 374 -14.25 -7.53 13.74
CA VAL A 374 -13.42 -8.70 13.38
C VAL A 374 -13.95 -9.91 14.11
N TYR A 375 -14.27 -10.95 13.38
CA TYR A 375 -14.60 -12.27 13.91
C TYR A 375 -13.39 -13.19 13.71
N SER A 376 -12.91 -13.84 14.76
CA SER A 376 -11.77 -14.74 14.71
C SER A 376 -12.16 -16.11 15.22
N TRP A 377 -11.91 -17.15 14.41
CA TRP A 377 -12.22 -18.52 14.78
C TRP A 377 -11.05 -19.44 14.40
N ARG A 378 -10.38 -20.01 15.41
CA ARG A 378 -9.18 -20.82 15.22
C ARG A 378 -8.15 -20.11 14.30
N ASN A 379 -7.87 -20.69 13.15
CA ASN A 379 -6.93 -20.17 12.16
C ASN A 379 -7.57 -19.22 11.13
N LYS A 380 -8.87 -18.98 11.21
CA LYS A 380 -9.61 -18.16 10.25
C LYS A 380 -10.05 -16.84 10.90
N PHE A 381 -10.20 -15.83 10.10
CA PHE A 381 -10.78 -14.56 10.53
C PHE A 381 -11.50 -13.89 9.37
N ALA A 382 -12.54 -13.17 9.69
CA ALA A 382 -13.29 -12.35 8.75
C ALA A 382 -13.68 -11.05 9.43
N GLY A 383 -14.00 -10.03 8.65
CA GLY A 383 -14.47 -8.79 9.25
C GLY A 383 -14.57 -7.65 8.25
N ALA A 384 -14.88 -6.48 8.82
CA ALA A 384 -14.94 -5.22 8.09
C ALA A 384 -14.19 -4.14 8.84
N THR A 385 -13.61 -3.20 8.11
CA THR A 385 -13.01 -1.98 8.65
C THR A 385 -13.52 -0.78 7.87
N ALA A 386 -13.75 0.32 8.57
CA ALA A 386 -14.11 1.59 7.99
C ALA A 386 -13.12 2.67 8.44
N VAL A 387 -12.76 3.55 7.54
CA VAL A 387 -11.95 4.74 7.81
C VAL A 387 -12.64 5.93 7.19
N TYR A 388 -12.83 6.96 7.96
CA TYR A 388 -13.41 8.23 7.53
C TYR A 388 -12.45 9.37 7.87
N ASN A 389 -12.14 10.19 6.88
CA ASN A 389 -11.30 11.37 7.04
C ASN A 389 -12.11 12.60 6.60
N TYR A 390 -12.20 13.56 7.46
CA TYR A 390 -12.75 14.89 7.19
C TYR A 390 -11.63 15.90 7.35
N SER A 391 -11.44 16.79 6.38
CA SER A 391 -10.48 17.88 6.47
C SER A 391 -11.07 19.20 5.97
N VAL A 392 -10.67 20.28 6.62
CA VAL A 392 -10.95 21.64 6.22
C VAL A 392 -9.63 22.36 6.04
N ALA A 393 -9.43 22.97 4.90
CA ALA A 393 -8.21 23.66 4.49
C ALA A 393 -8.53 24.97 3.79
N GLY A 394 -7.55 25.84 3.69
CA GLY A 394 -7.61 27.10 2.95
C GLY A 394 -8.06 28.29 3.77
N ASP A 395 -8.34 29.37 3.06
CA ASP A 395 -8.65 30.71 3.60
C ASP A 395 -10.14 30.98 3.44
N GLU A 396 -10.81 31.44 4.50
CA GLU A 396 -12.25 31.77 4.45
C GLU A 396 -12.56 32.94 3.50
N ASP A 397 -11.63 33.87 3.35
CA ASP A 397 -11.80 35.07 2.53
C ASP A 397 -11.61 34.82 1.04
N HIS A 398 -10.81 33.79 0.67
CA HIS A 398 -10.47 33.52 -0.71
C HIS A 398 -10.96 32.14 -1.19
N LEU A 399 -10.51 31.07 -0.54
CA LEU A 399 -10.84 29.69 -0.94
C LEU A 399 -10.84 28.76 0.26
N LYS A 400 -11.99 28.28 0.67
CA LYS A 400 -12.17 27.24 1.68
C LYS A 400 -12.47 25.91 1.02
N VAL A 401 -11.67 24.89 1.34
CA VAL A 401 -11.80 23.53 0.79
C VAL A 401 -12.15 22.57 1.91
N ARG A 402 -13.28 21.90 1.78
CA ARG A 402 -13.72 20.81 2.67
C ARG A 402 -13.62 19.51 1.92
N ARG A 403 -12.94 18.52 2.49
CA ARG A 403 -12.74 17.20 1.88
C ARG A 403 -13.25 16.10 2.79
N ASN A 404 -14.02 15.20 2.23
CA ASN A 404 -14.43 13.94 2.86
C ASN A 404 -13.81 12.80 2.09
N LYS A 405 -13.20 11.87 2.79
CA LYS A 405 -12.72 10.61 2.22
C LYS A 405 -13.18 9.48 3.11
N TRP A 406 -13.76 8.47 2.51
CA TRP A 406 -14.16 7.28 3.24
C TRP A 406 -13.68 6.02 2.53
N ARG A 407 -13.44 4.99 3.33
CA ARG A 407 -13.05 3.67 2.85
C ARG A 407 -13.65 2.62 3.75
N VAL A 408 -14.31 1.64 3.14
CA VAL A 408 -14.80 0.43 3.80
C VAL A 408 -14.06 -0.76 3.19
N ARG A 409 -13.59 -1.67 4.03
CA ARG A 409 -12.91 -2.90 3.64
C ARG A 409 -13.60 -4.08 4.28
N MET A 410 -13.98 -5.05 3.48
CA MET A 410 -14.35 -6.38 3.94
C MET A 410 -13.17 -7.31 3.72
N PHE A 411 -12.92 -8.22 4.64
CA PHE A 411 -11.79 -9.12 4.53
C PHE A 411 -12.10 -10.49 5.09
N PHE A 412 -11.38 -11.46 4.54
CA PHE A 412 -11.35 -12.83 5.01
C PHE A 412 -9.92 -13.35 4.93
N GLY A 413 -9.48 -14.13 5.90
CA GLY A 413 -8.11 -14.61 5.92
C GLY A 413 -7.89 -15.87 6.73
N PHE A 414 -6.72 -16.45 6.49
CA PHE A 414 -6.24 -17.67 7.12
C PHE A 414 -4.86 -17.45 7.72
N ARG A 415 -4.59 -18.16 8.81
CA ARG A 415 -3.30 -18.21 9.50
C ARG A 415 -2.80 -19.65 9.50
N PHE A 416 -1.52 -19.87 9.17
CA PHE A 416 -0.90 -21.20 9.13
C PHE A 416 0.60 -21.17 9.35
#